data_473a7af8726358ed0abb569487e0333f
#
_entry.id   473a7af8726358ed0abb569487e0333f
#
_cell.length_a   1.000
_cell.length_b   1.000
_cell.length_c   1.000
_cell.angle_alpha   90.00
_cell.angle_beta   90.00
_cell.angle_gamma   90.00
#
_symmetry.space_group_name_H-M   'P 1'
#
loop_
_entity.id
_entity.type
_entity.pdbx_description
1 polymer ?
#
loop_
_entity_poly.entity_id
_entity_poly.type
_entity_poly.pdbx_seq_one_letter_code
_entity_poly.pdbx_strand_id
1 'polypeptide(L)'
;MKKNIFRNIAIVTAVFAMALSVMLITNYFQVRGTTPLQTTVMETLKELNDSNSENTELQEQIRQLDLLARKAYFVQESHLKSGIYILLGMLGVLVVCLRYYYANAMNIPDKEIDEVDDWLMKSVARKYVTWGVAGLAVVALVLGFLSSPYYTSLKDKLKADNENLVADMVGEEEVAYESDADEYAAVLGSTETTNNEQQTTTEDASNEQQQEAQDSMVNEKEEVELPKVTHNNFRGNNANGQSSARGIPVKWNPADGTNIAWHADIPRHGYNSPVINGRNIFFSGADYEARELYCYDLFTGEQRWKLAATGIPGSPSSMPTVNEDTGLAASTVATNGKQVCAIFATGDVICADMDGNRLWAKNIGVPDNHYGFASSLLIYGNLLIIQYDNDSAGKLLALNIANGNQVWVKNRTEKATWSSPSIAYVDNKAQLIVMGNPAVTAFNPANGEQIWKVDCMNGEVGASPCSANGIVFAASEYAKIVAINGTDGTQLWEANDYLPEVSSPIATKDYLYVATSYGVLAAYNAQTGELVAEYDAGAQFYSSPMLVEGKIYLFDTDGKMYIFSNDGKLTLISQFATGEKTFATPAFTDGRVVVRTNNSLYCVQAN
;
A
#
# COMPACT_ATOMS: atom_id res chain seq x y z
N MET A 1 -3.69 -5.80 -53.01
CA MET A 1 -3.90 -4.59 -52.19
C MET A 1 -3.56 -4.79 -50.72
N LYS A 2 -4.10 -5.79 -50.05
CA LYS A 2 -3.85 -6.06 -48.59
C LYS A 2 -2.36 -6.28 -48.24
N LYS A 3 -1.57 -6.98 -49.07
CA LYS A 3 -0.15 -7.28 -48.83
C LYS A 3 0.73 -6.04 -48.67
N ASN A 4 0.50 -5.01 -49.51
CA ASN A 4 1.29 -3.77 -49.46
C ASN A 4 0.97 -2.92 -48.24
N ILE A 5 -0.25 -3.05 -47.65
CA ILE A 5 -0.65 -2.34 -46.44
C ILE A 5 0.16 -2.86 -45.23
N PHE A 6 0.24 -4.18 -45.03
CA PHE A 6 1.02 -4.74 -43.92
C PHE A 6 2.52 -4.45 -44.04
N ARG A 7 3.08 -4.47 -45.24
CA ARG A 7 4.47 -4.05 -45.49
C ARG A 7 4.70 -2.60 -45.07
N ASN A 8 3.81 -1.68 -45.52
CA ASN A 8 3.96 -0.28 -45.23
C ASN A 8 3.80 0.04 -43.75
N ILE A 9 2.85 -0.61 -43.07
CA ILE A 9 2.69 -0.53 -41.58
C ILE A 9 3.95 -1.03 -40.90
N ALA A 10 4.50 -2.20 -41.31
CA ALA A 10 5.72 -2.74 -40.73
C ALA A 10 6.92 -1.78 -40.89
N ILE A 11 7.08 -1.16 -42.07
CA ILE A 11 8.18 -0.20 -42.32
C ILE A 11 8.01 1.03 -41.42
N VAL A 12 6.82 1.61 -41.36
CA VAL A 12 6.54 2.79 -40.54
C VAL A 12 6.78 2.47 -39.05
N THR A 13 6.25 1.34 -38.55
CA THR A 13 6.43 0.90 -37.18
C THR A 13 7.90 0.64 -36.85
N ALA A 14 8.68 0.05 -37.77
CA ALA A 14 10.11 -0.17 -37.59
C ALA A 14 10.89 1.15 -37.48
N VAL A 15 10.58 2.15 -38.29
CA VAL A 15 11.23 3.48 -38.26
C VAL A 15 10.92 4.17 -36.94
N PHE A 16 9.65 4.16 -36.51
CA PHE A 16 9.28 4.76 -35.22
C PHE A 16 9.90 4.02 -34.04
N ALA A 17 9.93 2.67 -34.04
CA ALA A 17 10.58 1.89 -32.99
C ALA A 17 12.08 2.19 -32.91
N MET A 18 12.74 2.36 -34.05
CA MET A 18 14.16 2.73 -34.08
C MET A 18 14.40 4.15 -33.53
N ALA A 19 13.59 5.12 -33.94
CA ALA A 19 13.68 6.49 -33.44
C ALA A 19 13.44 6.54 -31.92
N LEU A 20 12.40 5.87 -31.42
CA LEU A 20 12.09 5.79 -29.99
C LEU A 20 13.21 5.09 -29.22
N SER A 21 13.81 4.01 -29.76
CA SER A 21 14.95 3.34 -29.13
C SER A 21 16.16 4.26 -28.98
N VAL A 22 16.47 5.05 -30.01
CA VAL A 22 17.57 6.04 -29.95
C VAL A 22 17.27 7.10 -28.88
N MET A 23 16.04 7.61 -28.83
CA MET A 23 15.63 8.60 -27.82
C MET A 23 15.72 8.03 -26.40
N LEU A 24 15.27 6.80 -26.15
CA LEU A 24 15.36 6.14 -24.86
C LEU A 24 16.80 5.88 -24.43
N ILE A 25 17.66 5.44 -25.35
CA ILE A 25 19.09 5.24 -25.10
C ILE A 25 19.77 6.57 -24.76
N THR A 26 19.51 7.62 -25.54
CA THR A 26 20.07 8.95 -25.29
C THR A 26 19.62 9.49 -23.95
N ASN A 27 18.33 9.38 -23.64
CA ASN A 27 17.77 9.79 -22.36
C ASN A 27 18.40 8.99 -21.19
N TYR A 28 18.56 7.68 -21.33
CA TYR A 28 19.21 6.84 -20.32
C TYR A 28 20.65 7.28 -20.02
N PHE A 29 21.45 7.57 -21.05
CA PHE A 29 22.83 8.06 -20.85
C PHE A 29 22.87 9.48 -20.27
N GLN A 30 21.92 10.33 -20.64
CA GLN A 30 21.80 11.69 -20.14
C GLN A 30 21.42 11.69 -18.64
N VAL A 31 20.49 10.82 -18.23
CA VAL A 31 20.12 10.63 -16.81
C VAL A 31 21.26 10.09 -15.96
N ARG A 32 22.06 9.16 -16.51
CA ARG A 32 23.25 8.62 -15.79
C ARG A 32 24.42 9.61 -15.72
N GLY A 33 24.54 10.51 -16.69
CA GLY A 33 25.62 11.49 -16.74
C GLY A 33 25.36 12.75 -15.90
N THR A 34 24.09 13.05 -15.62
CA THR A 34 23.65 14.18 -14.80
C THR A 34 22.68 13.65 -13.76
N THR A 35 23.18 13.13 -12.62
CA THR A 35 22.32 12.89 -11.46
C THR A 35 21.84 14.25 -10.95
N PRO A 36 20.57 14.64 -11.12
CA PRO A 36 20.08 15.97 -10.73
C PRO A 36 20.24 16.22 -9.22
N LEU A 37 20.37 15.15 -8.43
CA LEU A 37 20.52 15.16 -6.97
C LEU A 37 21.96 15.33 -6.48
N GLN A 38 22.96 15.17 -7.36
CA GLN A 38 24.39 15.24 -7.03
C GLN A 38 25.13 16.20 -7.96
N THR A 39 24.54 17.35 -8.27
CA THR A 39 25.25 18.38 -9.04
C THR A 39 26.19 19.14 -8.12
N THR A 40 27.39 19.47 -8.63
CA THR A 40 28.35 20.34 -7.95
C THR A 40 27.72 21.63 -7.45
N VAL A 41 26.67 22.12 -8.12
CA VAL A 41 25.90 23.30 -7.72
C VAL A 41 25.15 23.06 -6.41
N MET A 42 24.56 21.87 -6.23
CA MET A 42 23.84 21.49 -4.99
C MET A 42 24.80 21.31 -3.81
N GLU A 43 25.98 20.74 -4.05
CA GLU A 43 27.03 20.61 -3.02
C GLU A 43 27.57 21.98 -2.60
N THR A 44 27.84 22.86 -3.55
CA THR A 44 28.33 24.23 -3.26
C THR A 44 27.26 25.06 -2.53
N LEU A 45 25.96 24.87 -2.88
CA LEU A 45 24.85 25.55 -2.19
C LEU A 45 24.65 25.01 -0.76
N LYS A 46 24.85 23.72 -0.53
CA LYS A 46 24.85 23.14 0.83
C LYS A 46 26.01 23.65 1.68
N GLU A 47 27.24 23.73 1.12
CA GLU A 47 28.39 24.32 1.80
C GLU A 47 28.19 25.80 2.12
N LEU A 48 27.54 26.57 1.22
CA LEU A 48 27.18 27.97 1.46
C LEU A 48 26.09 28.12 2.54
N ASN A 49 25.15 27.20 2.63
CA ASN A 49 24.13 27.18 3.67
C ASN A 49 24.73 26.82 5.04
N ASP A 50 25.64 25.86 5.09
CA ASP A 50 26.32 25.47 6.33
C ASP A 50 27.24 26.60 6.88
N SER A 51 27.74 27.47 5.99
CA SER A 51 28.51 28.66 6.34
C SER A 51 27.63 29.90 6.67
N ASN A 52 26.33 29.92 6.31
CA ASN A 52 25.41 31.02 6.49
C ASN A 52 24.04 30.56 6.98
N SER A 53 23.99 29.85 8.09
CA SER A 53 22.78 29.18 8.62
C SER A 53 21.60 30.12 9.03
N GLU A 54 21.79 31.44 9.02
CA GLU A 54 20.76 32.43 9.35
C GLU A 54 20.05 33.02 8.11
N ASN A 55 20.46 32.65 6.88
CA ASN A 55 19.87 33.19 5.66
C ASN A 55 18.70 32.34 5.17
N THR A 56 17.50 32.67 5.62
CA THR A 56 16.24 32.01 5.28
C THR A 56 15.92 32.04 3.78
N GLU A 57 16.35 33.06 3.04
CA GLU A 57 16.12 33.19 1.61
C GLU A 57 16.98 32.19 0.80
N LEU A 58 18.23 31.97 1.24
CA LEU A 58 19.11 30.97 0.65
C LEU A 58 18.62 29.53 0.91
N GLN A 59 18.10 29.27 2.11
CA GLN A 59 17.50 27.97 2.45
C GLN A 59 16.29 27.68 1.57
N GLU A 60 15.43 28.66 1.34
CA GLU A 60 14.24 28.49 0.47
C GLU A 60 14.64 28.25 -0.99
N GLN A 61 15.67 28.93 -1.52
CA GLN A 61 16.17 28.73 -2.87
C GLN A 61 16.79 27.33 -3.05
N ILE A 62 17.54 26.84 -2.08
CA ILE A 62 18.11 25.48 -2.07
C ILE A 62 16.99 24.45 -2.07
N ARG A 63 15.96 24.67 -1.25
CA ARG A 63 14.81 23.79 -1.15
C ARG A 63 14.00 23.72 -2.46
N GLN A 64 13.75 24.85 -3.10
CA GLN A 64 13.07 24.90 -4.40
C GLN A 64 13.89 24.20 -5.50
N LEU A 65 15.22 24.34 -5.47
CA LEU A 65 16.10 23.68 -6.43
C LEU A 65 16.14 22.16 -6.21
N ASP A 66 16.18 21.70 -4.97
CA ASP A 66 16.12 20.28 -4.61
C ASP A 66 14.79 19.65 -5.03
N LEU A 67 13.69 20.36 -4.79
CA LEU A 67 12.35 19.92 -5.19
C LEU A 67 12.19 19.84 -6.72
N LEU A 68 12.74 20.81 -7.44
CA LEU A 68 12.80 20.79 -8.90
C LEU A 68 13.65 19.63 -9.43
N ALA A 69 14.78 19.34 -8.80
CA ALA A 69 15.67 18.25 -9.16
C ALA A 69 15.01 16.88 -8.94
N ARG A 70 14.30 16.70 -7.82
CA ARG A 70 13.53 15.47 -7.53
C ARG A 70 12.37 15.32 -8.49
N LYS A 71 11.58 16.36 -8.73
CA LYS A 71 10.47 16.35 -9.71
C LYS A 71 10.97 15.98 -11.11
N ALA A 72 12.10 16.56 -11.54
CA ALA A 72 12.71 16.24 -12.83
C ALA A 72 13.18 14.77 -12.90
N TYR A 73 13.78 14.24 -11.82
CA TYR A 73 14.22 12.84 -11.75
C TYR A 73 13.05 11.85 -11.88
N PHE A 74 12.00 12.02 -11.10
CA PHE A 74 10.85 11.11 -11.13
C PHE A 74 10.03 11.20 -12.42
N VAL A 75 9.81 12.41 -12.96
CA VAL A 75 9.16 12.60 -14.27
C VAL A 75 9.96 11.90 -15.37
N GLN A 76 11.28 11.99 -15.31
CA GLN A 76 12.16 11.39 -16.31
C GLN A 76 12.18 9.86 -16.21
N GLU A 77 12.16 9.29 -15.00
CA GLU A 77 12.02 7.85 -14.76
C GLU A 77 10.68 7.31 -15.27
N SER A 78 9.57 8.03 -15.00
CA SER A 78 8.25 7.70 -15.52
C SER A 78 8.20 7.72 -17.05
N HIS A 79 8.80 8.72 -17.69
CA HIS A 79 8.89 8.79 -19.15
C HIS A 79 9.72 7.64 -19.74
N LEU A 80 10.78 7.21 -19.06
CA LEU A 80 11.59 6.07 -19.50
C LEU A 80 10.77 4.77 -19.45
N LYS A 81 10.05 4.51 -18.35
CA LYS A 81 9.17 3.34 -18.19
C LYS A 81 8.06 3.34 -19.26
N SER A 82 7.35 4.44 -19.41
CA SER A 82 6.29 4.58 -20.43
C SER A 82 6.83 4.40 -21.85
N GLY A 83 7.99 4.95 -22.16
CA GLY A 83 8.65 4.79 -23.46
C GLY A 83 9.01 3.33 -23.77
N ILE A 84 9.46 2.55 -22.77
CA ILE A 84 9.76 1.12 -22.91
C ILE A 84 8.49 0.32 -23.24
N TYR A 85 7.36 0.61 -22.58
CA TYR A 85 6.09 -0.07 -22.87
C TYR A 85 5.57 0.25 -24.27
N ILE A 86 5.67 1.51 -24.71
CA ILE A 86 5.32 1.91 -26.09
C ILE A 86 6.20 1.16 -27.11
N LEU A 87 7.50 1.07 -26.86
CA LEU A 87 8.45 0.34 -27.72
C LEU A 87 8.09 -1.15 -27.82
N LEU A 88 7.76 -1.81 -26.72
CA LEU A 88 7.31 -3.21 -26.69
C LEU A 88 6.02 -3.41 -27.49
N GLY A 89 5.04 -2.51 -27.34
CA GLY A 89 3.81 -2.53 -28.14
C GLY A 89 4.08 -2.40 -29.64
N MET A 90 4.97 -1.48 -30.02
CA MET A 90 5.37 -1.29 -31.44
C MET A 90 6.08 -2.52 -32.00
N LEU A 91 6.97 -3.16 -31.22
CA LEU A 91 7.62 -4.41 -31.63
C LEU A 91 6.61 -5.54 -31.80
N GLY A 92 5.58 -5.64 -30.94
CA GLY A 92 4.47 -6.58 -31.11
C GLY A 92 3.72 -6.36 -32.42
N VAL A 93 3.34 -5.13 -32.73
CA VAL A 93 2.69 -4.75 -34.01
C VAL A 93 3.58 -5.10 -35.19
N LEU A 94 4.88 -4.81 -35.12
CA LEU A 94 5.85 -5.14 -36.17
C LEU A 94 5.90 -6.65 -36.44
N VAL A 95 5.99 -7.46 -35.40
CA VAL A 95 6.01 -8.94 -35.52
C VAL A 95 4.73 -9.46 -36.19
N VAL A 96 3.56 -8.96 -35.76
CA VAL A 96 2.26 -9.34 -36.33
C VAL A 96 2.19 -8.95 -37.83
N CYS A 97 2.58 -7.72 -38.16
CA CYS A 97 2.58 -7.24 -39.56
C CYS A 97 3.54 -8.03 -40.45
N LEU A 98 4.74 -8.33 -39.97
CA LEU A 98 5.71 -9.17 -40.67
C LEU A 98 5.18 -10.61 -40.86
N ARG A 99 4.59 -11.20 -39.84
CA ARG A 99 3.98 -12.53 -39.94
C ARG A 99 2.88 -12.56 -41.02
N TYR A 100 1.97 -11.59 -41.03
CA TYR A 100 0.91 -11.50 -42.05
C TYR A 100 1.48 -11.21 -43.46
N TYR A 101 2.50 -10.35 -43.55
CA TYR A 101 3.18 -10.08 -44.81
C TYR A 101 3.79 -11.31 -45.43
N TYR A 102 4.57 -12.11 -44.65
CA TYR A 102 5.22 -13.32 -45.10
C TYR A 102 4.24 -14.49 -45.33
N ALA A 103 3.21 -14.62 -44.49
CA ALA A 103 2.17 -15.65 -44.68
C ALA A 103 1.39 -15.46 -46.00
N ASN A 104 1.19 -14.20 -46.44
CA ASN A 104 0.52 -13.87 -47.71
C ASN A 104 1.53 -13.66 -48.86
N ALA A 105 2.84 -13.81 -48.63
CA ALA A 105 3.88 -13.68 -49.65
C ALA A 105 4.17 -14.96 -50.40
N MET A 106 3.79 -16.12 -49.87
CA MET A 106 3.95 -17.41 -50.50
C MET A 106 2.82 -17.69 -51.50
N ASN A 107 2.87 -17.03 -52.69
CA ASN A 107 2.35 -17.66 -53.90
C ASN A 107 3.50 -18.46 -54.47
N ILE A 108 3.45 -19.77 -54.31
CA ILE A 108 4.38 -20.72 -54.91
C ILE A 108 4.10 -20.71 -56.43
N PRO A 109 5.06 -20.40 -57.32
CA PRO A 109 4.93 -20.76 -58.71
C PRO A 109 5.00 -22.26 -58.83
N ASP A 110 4.15 -22.87 -59.66
CA ASP A 110 4.19 -24.28 -60.02
C ASP A 110 5.54 -24.63 -60.67
N LYS A 111 6.56 -24.90 -59.90
CA LYS A 111 7.79 -25.55 -60.27
C LYS A 111 8.09 -26.61 -59.21
N GLU A 112 8.22 -27.84 -59.66
CA GLU A 112 8.70 -28.94 -58.83
C GLU A 112 9.99 -28.53 -58.13
N ILE A 113 9.88 -28.21 -56.87
CA ILE A 113 10.99 -27.96 -55.94
C ILE A 113 11.14 -29.25 -55.13
N ASP A 114 12.34 -29.79 -55.09
CA ASP A 114 12.71 -30.98 -54.33
C ASP A 114 12.29 -30.75 -52.86
N GLU A 115 11.36 -31.56 -52.32
CA GLU A 115 10.78 -31.39 -50.98
C GLU A 115 11.83 -31.32 -49.84
N VAL A 116 13.02 -31.87 -50.11
CA VAL A 116 14.15 -31.93 -49.16
C VAL A 116 14.80 -30.54 -48.99
N ASP A 117 14.95 -29.76 -50.08
CA ASP A 117 15.59 -28.45 -50.04
C ASP A 117 14.69 -27.37 -49.36
N ASP A 118 13.37 -27.45 -49.55
CA ASP A 118 12.41 -26.56 -48.94
C ASP A 118 12.32 -26.78 -47.39
N TRP A 119 12.36 -28.05 -46.96
CA TRP A 119 12.40 -28.40 -45.53
C TRP A 119 13.70 -27.94 -44.85
N LEU A 120 14.85 -28.08 -45.54
CA LEU A 120 16.16 -27.66 -45.02
C LEU A 120 16.21 -26.13 -44.85
N MET A 121 15.76 -25.35 -45.83
CA MET A 121 15.70 -23.89 -45.77
C MET A 121 14.76 -23.41 -44.67
N LYS A 122 13.58 -24.01 -44.49
CA LYS A 122 12.65 -23.71 -43.43
C LYS A 122 13.21 -24.03 -42.04
N SER A 123 13.99 -25.12 -41.92
CA SER A 123 14.63 -25.49 -40.64
C SER A 123 15.75 -24.52 -40.26
N VAL A 124 16.55 -24.09 -41.23
CA VAL A 124 17.64 -23.12 -41.05
C VAL A 124 17.07 -21.75 -40.69
N ALA A 125 16.02 -21.26 -41.40
CA ALA A 125 15.35 -20.02 -41.09
C ALA A 125 14.74 -20.01 -39.69
N ARG A 126 14.10 -21.11 -39.25
CA ARG A 126 13.59 -21.25 -37.88
C ARG A 126 14.71 -21.16 -36.85
N LYS A 127 15.86 -21.79 -37.07
CA LYS A 127 17.01 -21.68 -36.16
C LYS A 127 17.47 -20.23 -35.99
N TYR A 128 17.67 -19.50 -37.08
CA TYR A 128 18.12 -18.10 -37.01
C TYR A 128 17.10 -17.19 -36.34
N VAL A 129 15.80 -17.36 -36.62
CA VAL A 129 14.73 -16.62 -35.95
C VAL A 129 14.69 -16.96 -34.46
N THR A 130 14.80 -18.24 -34.09
CA THR A 130 14.81 -18.66 -32.67
C THR A 130 16.03 -18.11 -31.93
N TRP A 131 17.22 -18.17 -32.53
CA TRP A 131 18.43 -17.59 -31.92
C TRP A 131 18.39 -16.07 -31.86
N GLY A 132 17.79 -15.39 -32.85
CA GLY A 132 17.59 -13.95 -32.83
C GLY A 132 16.62 -13.49 -31.73
N VAL A 133 15.50 -14.20 -31.57
CA VAL A 133 14.54 -13.94 -30.49
C VAL A 133 15.14 -14.24 -29.12
N ALA A 134 15.86 -15.36 -28.98
CA ALA A 134 16.55 -15.70 -27.74
C ALA A 134 17.62 -14.66 -27.38
N GLY A 135 18.39 -14.17 -28.36
CA GLY A 135 19.37 -13.11 -28.14
C GLY A 135 18.73 -11.80 -27.70
N LEU A 136 17.62 -11.40 -28.31
CA LEU A 136 16.87 -10.21 -27.91
C LEU A 136 16.25 -10.35 -26.53
N ALA A 137 15.74 -11.53 -26.18
CA ALA A 137 15.22 -11.81 -24.85
C ALA A 137 16.30 -11.72 -23.77
N VAL A 138 17.51 -12.25 -24.05
CA VAL A 138 18.65 -12.12 -23.13
C VAL A 138 19.08 -10.66 -22.97
N VAL A 139 19.13 -9.87 -24.05
CA VAL A 139 19.44 -8.44 -23.97
C VAL A 139 18.38 -7.69 -23.17
N ALA A 140 17.10 -7.99 -23.38
CA ALA A 140 16.01 -7.37 -22.62
C ALA A 140 16.07 -7.73 -21.13
N LEU A 141 16.36 -9.00 -20.79
CA LEU A 141 16.55 -9.45 -19.40
C LEU A 141 17.76 -8.77 -18.73
N VAL A 142 18.89 -8.66 -19.45
CA VAL A 142 20.09 -7.99 -18.93
C VAL A 142 19.82 -6.50 -18.71
N LEU A 143 19.16 -5.83 -19.65
CA LEU A 143 18.80 -4.41 -19.50
C LEU A 143 17.76 -4.21 -18.37
N GLY A 144 16.78 -5.10 -18.25
CA GLY A 144 15.81 -5.09 -17.15
C GLY A 144 16.47 -5.29 -15.78
N PHE A 145 17.42 -6.23 -15.68
CA PHE A 145 18.19 -6.47 -14.46
C PHE A 145 19.08 -5.27 -14.10
N LEU A 146 19.78 -4.68 -15.07
CA LEU A 146 20.64 -3.51 -14.85
C LEU A 146 19.88 -2.24 -14.47
N SER A 147 18.59 -2.14 -14.82
CA SER A 147 17.72 -1.02 -14.47
C SER A 147 16.88 -1.28 -13.21
N SER A 148 17.00 -2.46 -12.58
CA SER A 148 16.22 -2.77 -11.39
C SER A 148 16.80 -2.08 -10.13
N PRO A 149 15.95 -1.64 -9.19
CA PRO A 149 16.38 -1.11 -7.90
C PRO A 149 17.24 -2.10 -7.11
N TYR A 150 17.01 -3.39 -7.30
CA TYR A 150 17.77 -4.47 -6.68
C TYR A 150 19.24 -4.48 -7.12
N TYR A 151 19.54 -4.22 -8.41
CA TYR A 151 20.90 -4.14 -8.92
C TYR A 151 21.64 -2.91 -8.36
N THR A 152 20.95 -1.77 -8.23
CA THR A 152 21.51 -0.56 -7.64
C THR A 152 21.86 -0.80 -6.17
N SER A 153 20.94 -1.38 -5.41
CA SER A 153 21.15 -1.76 -4.00
C SER A 153 22.30 -2.78 -3.83
N LEU A 154 22.42 -3.78 -4.71
CA LEU A 154 23.50 -4.76 -4.68
C LEU A 154 24.85 -4.12 -5.00
N LYS A 155 24.90 -3.21 -5.98
CA LYS A 155 26.10 -2.47 -6.36
C LYS A 155 26.58 -1.55 -5.24
N ASP A 156 25.64 -0.89 -4.56
CA ASP A 156 25.98 0.00 -3.42
C ASP A 156 26.48 -0.80 -2.21
N LYS A 157 25.90 -1.98 -1.94
CA LYS A 157 26.42 -2.92 -0.93
C LYS A 157 27.82 -3.42 -1.27
N LEU A 158 28.05 -3.87 -2.51
CA LEU A 158 29.37 -4.33 -2.95
C LEU A 158 30.43 -3.21 -2.92
N LYS A 159 30.03 -1.96 -3.13
CA LYS A 159 30.92 -0.80 -3.02
C LYS A 159 31.26 -0.50 -1.56
N ALA A 160 30.28 -0.54 -0.66
CA ALA A 160 30.47 -0.39 0.77
C ALA A 160 31.32 -1.51 1.36
N ASP A 161 31.11 -2.77 0.95
CA ASP A 161 31.92 -3.91 1.37
C ASP A 161 33.38 -3.80 0.87
N ASN A 162 33.61 -3.30 -0.35
CA ASN A 162 34.95 -3.03 -0.86
C ASN A 162 35.65 -1.84 -0.16
N GLU A 163 34.90 -0.78 0.17
CA GLU A 163 35.46 0.37 0.93
C GLU A 163 35.81 -0.05 2.36
N ASN A 164 35.02 -0.92 3.00
CA ASN A 164 35.32 -1.51 4.30
C ASN A 164 36.53 -2.47 4.24
N LEU A 165 36.63 -3.30 3.20
CA LEU A 165 37.80 -4.17 2.96
C LEU A 165 39.09 -3.36 2.75
N VAL A 166 39.02 -2.23 2.05
CA VAL A 166 40.18 -1.32 1.86
C VAL A 166 40.52 -0.59 3.15
N ALA A 167 39.51 -0.21 3.95
CA ALA A 167 39.74 0.39 5.27
C ALA A 167 40.40 -0.58 6.25
N ASP A 168 39.97 -1.86 6.26
CA ASP A 168 40.60 -2.91 7.06
C ASP A 168 42.04 -3.25 6.58
N MET A 169 42.32 -3.16 5.29
CA MET A 169 43.68 -3.36 4.75
C MET A 169 44.63 -2.19 4.98
N VAL A 170 44.11 -0.98 5.21
CA VAL A 170 44.92 0.23 5.50
C VAL A 170 45.09 0.46 7.00
N GLY A 171 44.31 -0.25 7.84
CA GLY A 171 44.34 -0.16 9.30
C GLY A 171 45.36 -1.06 10.02
N GLU A 172 46.08 -1.95 9.29
CA GLU A 172 47.09 -2.86 9.86
C GLU A 172 48.54 -2.46 9.54
N GLU A 173 48.90 -1.20 9.78
CA GLU A 173 50.31 -0.83 9.98
C GLU A 173 50.43 0.22 11.09
N GLU A 174 50.90 -0.24 12.21
CA GLU A 174 51.47 0.35 13.42
C GLU A 174 50.64 0.01 14.68
N VAL A 175 51.03 -1.04 15.36
CA VAL A 175 51.60 -1.03 16.71
C VAL A 175 52.11 -2.43 17.03
N ALA A 176 53.45 -2.50 17.23
CA ALA A 176 54.13 -3.68 17.71
C ALA A 176 54.23 -3.70 19.24
N TYR A 177 54.23 -4.93 19.78
CA TYR A 177 54.75 -5.43 21.04
C TYR A 177 54.16 -4.96 22.37
N GLU A 178 53.49 -5.87 23.07
CA GLU A 178 54.10 -6.55 24.23
C GLU A 178 53.22 -7.75 24.67
N SER A 179 53.93 -8.81 25.00
CA SER A 179 53.52 -10.11 25.51
C SER A 179 52.84 -10.04 26.86
N ASP A 180 51.89 -10.91 27.12
CA ASP A 180 52.09 -12.00 28.10
C ASP A 180 50.97 -13.04 28.03
N ALA A 181 51.46 -14.25 28.21
CA ALA A 181 50.75 -15.51 28.11
C ALA A 181 50.00 -15.88 29.40
N ASP A 182 49.31 -16.99 29.26
CA ASP A 182 48.73 -17.86 30.28
C ASP A 182 47.31 -17.51 30.72
N GLU A 183 46.32 -18.38 30.65
CA GLU A 183 46.31 -19.75 31.10
C GLU A 183 45.10 -20.53 30.50
N TYR A 184 45.39 -21.72 30.20
CA TYR A 184 44.61 -22.83 29.68
C TYR A 184 43.53 -23.40 30.60
N ALA A 185 42.59 -24.03 29.95
CA ALA A 185 42.07 -25.36 30.21
C ALA A 185 40.71 -25.47 30.92
N ALA A 186 39.79 -25.94 30.17
CA ALA A 186 39.20 -27.28 30.19
C ALA A 186 38.32 -27.61 31.41
N VAL A 187 37.15 -28.13 31.14
CA VAL A 187 36.87 -29.55 31.25
C VAL A 187 35.47 -29.89 30.70
N LEU A 188 35.48 -30.84 29.83
CA LEU A 188 34.38 -31.71 29.38
C LEU A 188 33.97 -32.72 30.47
N GLY A 189 32.76 -33.21 30.40
CA GLY A 189 32.37 -34.50 30.96
C GLY A 189 30.94 -34.45 31.49
N SER A 190 29.99 -34.93 30.77
CA SER A 190 29.50 -36.28 30.45
C SER A 190 28.60 -36.93 31.51
N THR A 191 27.37 -37.25 31.07
CA THR A 191 26.61 -38.51 31.30
C THR A 191 26.25 -38.90 32.72
N GLU A 192 25.13 -39.43 33.04
CA GLU A 192 24.17 -40.39 32.49
C GLU A 192 22.97 -40.55 33.45
N THR A 193 21.82 -40.77 32.84
CA THR A 193 20.72 -41.69 33.16
C THR A 193 20.66 -42.39 34.49
N THR A 194 19.49 -42.47 35.13
CA THR A 194 18.76 -43.74 35.28
C THR A 194 17.36 -43.58 35.87
N ASN A 195 16.48 -44.40 35.32
CA ASN A 195 15.10 -44.76 35.67
C ASN A 195 14.94 -45.31 37.11
N ASN A 196 13.75 -45.22 37.66
CA ASN A 196 12.81 -46.33 37.93
C ASN A 196 11.64 -45.84 38.78
N GLU A 197 10.51 -46.04 38.30
CA GLU A 197 9.37 -46.95 38.48
C GLU A 197 8.95 -47.34 39.90
N GLN A 198 7.62 -47.31 40.00
CA GLN A 198 6.72 -48.20 40.75
C GLN A 198 6.33 -47.80 42.20
N GLN A 199 5.15 -47.57 42.36
CA GLN A 199 3.91 -48.35 42.55
C GLN A 199 3.31 -48.25 43.96
N THR A 200 2.05 -47.94 43.95
CA THR A 200 0.87 -48.53 44.63
C THR A 200 0.56 -48.25 46.07
N THR A 201 -0.67 -47.82 46.17
CA THR A 201 -1.82 -48.30 46.97
C THR A 201 -2.02 -47.83 48.43
N THR A 202 -3.25 -47.38 48.54
CA THR A 202 -4.33 -47.62 49.47
C THR A 202 -4.51 -46.72 50.68
N GLU A 203 -5.75 -46.17 50.64
CA GLU A 203 -6.80 -46.11 51.67
C GLU A 203 -6.46 -45.33 52.96
N ASP A 204 -7.24 -44.47 53.33
CA ASP A 204 -8.64 -44.24 53.63
C ASP A 204 -8.77 -43.24 54.81
N ALA A 205 -9.83 -42.46 54.74
CA ALA A 205 -10.57 -41.90 55.87
C ALA A 205 -9.98 -40.78 56.75
N SER A 206 -10.84 -39.78 56.78
CA SER A 206 -11.01 -38.76 57.83
C SER A 206 -10.26 -37.43 57.65
N ASN A 207 -10.96 -36.42 57.08
CA ASN A 207 -11.41 -35.28 57.88
C ASN A 207 -12.19 -34.27 57.02
N GLU A 208 -13.50 -34.35 57.13
CA GLU A 208 -14.37 -33.21 57.03
C GLU A 208 -14.01 -32.23 58.14
N GLN A 209 -13.28 -31.17 57.86
CA GLN A 209 -13.20 -29.93 58.66
C GLN A 209 -12.10 -28.97 58.15
N GLN A 210 -11.88 -28.82 56.86
CA GLN A 210 -11.08 -27.72 56.28
C GLN A 210 -11.64 -27.18 54.95
N GLN A 211 -12.96 -27.12 54.82
CA GLN A 211 -13.61 -26.65 53.56
C GLN A 211 -14.38 -25.33 53.73
N GLU A 212 -14.11 -24.55 54.78
CA GLU A 212 -14.72 -23.22 54.97
C GLU A 212 -13.74 -22.03 55.00
N ALA A 213 -12.49 -22.21 54.57
CA ALA A 213 -11.52 -21.12 54.55
C ALA A 213 -10.86 -20.88 53.16
N GLN A 214 -11.39 -21.44 52.09
CA GLN A 214 -10.82 -21.28 50.73
C GLN A 214 -11.79 -20.70 49.69
N ASP A 215 -12.97 -20.27 50.09
CA ASP A 215 -14.00 -19.71 49.18
C ASP A 215 -14.14 -18.19 49.29
N SER A 216 -13.08 -17.47 49.73
CA SER A 216 -13.06 -16.01 49.77
C SER A 216 -11.88 -15.36 49.00
N MET A 217 -11.28 -16.07 48.04
CA MET A 217 -10.53 -15.46 46.97
C MET A 217 -11.34 -15.55 45.66
N VAL A 218 -12.49 -14.92 45.62
CA VAL A 218 -13.06 -14.48 44.35
C VAL A 218 -12.06 -13.46 43.80
N ASN A 219 -11.26 -13.91 42.83
CA ASN A 219 -10.56 -12.99 41.94
C ASN A 219 -11.61 -12.01 41.43
N GLU A 220 -11.68 -10.81 41.96
CA GLU A 220 -12.22 -9.67 41.27
C GLU A 220 -11.39 -9.57 39.99
N LYS A 221 -11.84 -10.19 38.89
CA LYS A 221 -11.40 -9.83 37.56
C LYS A 221 -11.70 -8.34 37.47
N GLU A 222 -10.67 -7.52 37.54
CA GLU A 222 -10.74 -6.11 37.24
C GLU A 222 -11.54 -6.03 35.93
N GLU A 223 -12.75 -5.49 35.99
CA GLU A 223 -13.62 -5.32 34.84
C GLU A 223 -12.98 -4.24 33.97
N VAL A 224 -12.21 -4.65 32.96
CA VAL A 224 -11.49 -3.76 32.07
C VAL A 224 -12.51 -2.89 31.35
N GLU A 225 -12.53 -1.59 31.64
CA GLU A 225 -13.41 -0.65 30.98
C GLU A 225 -13.10 -0.62 29.47
N LEU A 226 -14.13 -0.93 28.67
CA LEU A 226 -14.00 -0.93 27.22
C LEU A 226 -13.94 0.51 26.69
N PRO A 227 -13.10 0.78 25.67
CA PRO A 227 -13.06 2.09 25.05
C PRO A 227 -14.41 2.43 24.38
N LYS A 228 -14.84 3.69 24.53
CA LYS A 228 -16.12 4.18 23.99
C LYS A 228 -16.02 4.53 22.50
N VAL A 229 -14.84 4.98 22.07
CA VAL A 229 -14.59 5.33 20.67
C VAL A 229 -14.21 4.08 19.89
N THR A 230 -14.85 3.90 18.75
CA THR A 230 -14.59 2.80 17.81
C THR A 230 -13.87 3.30 16.57
N HIS A 231 -13.23 2.39 15.83
CA HIS A 231 -12.59 2.63 14.55
C HIS A 231 -13.05 1.52 13.58
N ASN A 232 -14.25 1.68 13.02
CA ASN A 232 -15.01 0.57 12.42
C ASN A 232 -14.73 0.29 10.95
N ASN A 233 -14.09 1.24 10.25
CA ASN A 233 -13.80 1.17 8.81
C ASN A 233 -12.39 1.71 8.55
N PHE A 234 -11.91 1.56 7.34
CA PHE A 234 -10.71 2.25 6.87
C PHE A 234 -10.82 3.76 7.17
N ARG A 235 -9.82 4.33 7.83
CA ARG A 235 -9.77 5.75 8.20
C ARG A 235 -10.90 6.20 9.15
N GLY A 236 -11.36 5.32 10.05
CA GLY A 236 -12.36 5.64 11.08
C GLY A 236 -13.81 5.41 10.67
N ASN A 237 -14.74 5.83 11.51
CA ASN A 237 -16.14 5.42 11.40
C ASN A 237 -16.86 5.89 10.13
N ASN A 238 -16.49 7.04 9.57
CA ASN A 238 -17.02 7.57 8.32
C ASN A 238 -16.07 7.38 7.14
N ALA A 239 -14.97 6.65 7.33
CA ALA A 239 -13.89 6.52 6.36
C ALA A 239 -13.33 7.88 5.90
N ASN A 240 -13.26 8.84 6.81
CA ASN A 240 -12.98 10.25 6.53
C ASN A 240 -11.66 10.77 7.14
N GLY A 241 -10.83 9.87 7.72
CA GLY A 241 -9.54 10.24 8.31
C GLY A 241 -9.61 10.96 9.67
N GLN A 242 -10.75 10.89 10.36
CA GLN A 242 -10.96 11.56 11.64
C GLN A 242 -11.35 10.56 12.73
N SER A 243 -10.83 10.77 13.94
CA SER A 243 -11.23 10.02 15.14
C SER A 243 -11.52 10.96 16.30
N SER A 244 -12.54 10.63 17.08
CA SER A 244 -12.88 11.33 18.32
C SER A 244 -12.16 10.79 19.55
N ALA A 245 -11.25 9.82 19.38
CA ALA A 245 -10.44 9.23 20.44
C ALA A 245 -9.65 10.27 21.20
N ARG A 246 -9.45 10.03 22.50
CA ARG A 246 -8.76 10.94 23.40
C ARG A 246 -7.69 10.22 24.22
N GLY A 247 -6.75 11.00 24.76
CA GLY A 247 -5.65 10.47 25.56
C GLY A 247 -4.61 9.75 24.70
N ILE A 248 -4.46 10.15 23.45
CA ILE A 248 -3.56 9.46 22.50
C ILE A 248 -2.10 9.85 22.77
N PRO A 249 -1.19 8.87 22.97
CA PRO A 249 0.22 9.14 23.13
C PRO A 249 0.80 9.88 21.91
N VAL A 250 1.68 10.84 22.18
CA VAL A 250 2.41 11.58 21.12
C VAL A 250 3.87 11.11 21.00
N LYS A 251 4.25 10.10 21.78
CA LYS A 251 5.58 9.51 21.75
C LYS A 251 5.50 8.03 22.13
N TRP A 252 6.13 7.19 21.36
CA TRP A 252 6.35 5.77 21.66
C TRP A 252 7.58 5.26 20.92
N ASN A 253 8.11 4.12 21.36
CA ASN A 253 9.25 3.51 20.72
C ASN A 253 9.19 1.98 20.87
N PRO A 254 8.96 1.22 19.80
CA PRO A 254 8.94 -0.24 19.85
C PRO A 254 10.30 -0.84 20.25
N ALA A 255 11.43 -0.17 19.94
CA ALA A 255 12.75 -0.71 20.21
C ALA A 255 13.10 -0.76 21.71
N ASP A 256 12.60 0.16 22.53
CA ASP A 256 12.80 0.22 23.97
C ASP A 256 11.54 -0.05 24.80
N GLY A 257 10.40 -0.32 24.14
CA GLY A 257 9.12 -0.60 24.77
C GLY A 257 8.39 0.63 25.31
N THR A 258 8.89 1.86 25.07
CA THR A 258 8.24 3.10 25.57
C THR A 258 6.82 3.21 25.02
N ASN A 259 5.81 3.26 25.91
CA ASN A 259 4.39 3.35 25.56
C ASN A 259 3.90 2.24 24.63
N ILE A 260 4.55 1.08 24.61
CA ILE A 260 4.09 -0.12 23.90
C ILE A 260 3.40 -1.03 24.92
N ALA A 261 2.08 -1.20 24.79
CA ALA A 261 1.32 -2.09 25.65
C ALA A 261 1.59 -3.57 25.34
N TRP A 262 1.68 -3.89 24.07
CA TRP A 262 2.01 -5.22 23.55
C TRP A 262 2.44 -5.17 22.08
N HIS A 263 3.08 -6.25 21.63
CA HIS A 263 3.52 -6.50 20.27
C HIS A 263 3.20 -7.96 19.91
N ALA A 264 2.71 -8.21 18.69
CA ALA A 264 2.39 -9.53 18.18
C ALA A 264 2.77 -9.63 16.69
N ASP A 265 3.27 -10.79 16.28
CA ASP A 265 3.52 -11.10 14.87
C ASP A 265 2.20 -11.30 14.13
N ILE A 266 2.10 -10.87 12.87
CA ILE A 266 0.95 -11.12 12.02
C ILE A 266 1.15 -12.42 11.22
N PRO A 267 0.13 -13.30 11.14
CA PRO A 267 0.30 -14.62 10.53
C PRO A 267 0.47 -14.60 9.00
N ARG A 268 -0.16 -13.61 8.31
CA ARG A 268 -0.13 -13.49 6.85
C ARG A 268 -0.06 -12.03 6.43
N HIS A 269 0.63 -11.82 5.32
CA HIS A 269 0.81 -10.49 4.75
C HIS A 269 -0.52 -9.83 4.32
N GLY A 270 -0.56 -8.51 4.32
CA GLY A 270 -1.64 -7.67 3.82
C GLY A 270 -1.45 -6.21 4.19
N TYR A 271 -1.82 -5.31 3.30
CA TYR A 271 -1.64 -3.87 3.48
C TYR A 271 -2.84 -3.16 4.13
N ASN A 272 -3.89 -3.93 4.49
CA ASN A 272 -5.09 -3.36 5.11
C ASN A 272 -4.79 -2.80 6.51
N SER A 273 -5.53 -1.75 6.85
CA SER A 273 -5.48 -1.10 8.15
C SER A 273 -6.23 -1.92 9.20
N PRO A 274 -5.81 -1.89 10.49
CA PRO A 274 -6.61 -2.47 11.56
C PRO A 274 -7.91 -1.67 11.78
N VAL A 275 -8.96 -2.34 12.26
CA VAL A 275 -10.16 -1.72 12.80
C VAL A 275 -10.39 -2.14 14.24
N ILE A 276 -11.03 -1.30 15.05
CA ILE A 276 -11.20 -1.51 16.49
C ILE A 276 -12.68 -1.35 16.86
N ASN A 277 -13.22 -2.36 17.54
CA ASN A 277 -14.53 -2.24 18.16
C ASN A 277 -14.55 -2.91 19.54
N GLY A 278 -14.71 -2.12 20.57
CA GLY A 278 -14.64 -2.57 21.95
C GLY A 278 -13.28 -3.23 22.24
N ARG A 279 -13.30 -4.50 22.63
CA ARG A 279 -12.11 -5.30 22.91
C ARG A 279 -11.43 -5.90 21.67
N ASN A 280 -12.03 -5.79 20.51
CA ASN A 280 -11.60 -6.51 19.33
C ASN A 280 -10.83 -5.62 18.36
N ILE A 281 -9.72 -6.16 17.85
CA ILE A 281 -8.99 -5.62 16.69
C ILE A 281 -9.19 -6.62 15.55
N PHE A 282 -9.60 -6.12 14.38
CA PHE A 282 -9.78 -6.93 13.20
C PHE A 282 -8.88 -6.48 12.06
N PHE A 283 -8.35 -7.44 11.33
CA PHE A 283 -7.60 -7.23 10.09
C PHE A 283 -7.62 -8.52 9.25
N SER A 284 -7.22 -8.45 8.00
CA SER A 284 -7.12 -9.61 7.13
C SER A 284 -5.70 -9.82 6.64
N GLY A 285 -5.39 -11.05 6.24
CA GLY A 285 -4.14 -11.42 5.61
C GLY A 285 -4.37 -12.51 4.57
N ALA A 286 -3.53 -12.54 3.55
CA ALA A 286 -3.61 -13.57 2.52
C ALA A 286 -2.26 -13.83 1.87
N ASP A 287 -2.10 -15.05 1.42
CA ASP A 287 -1.02 -15.52 0.55
C ASP A 287 -1.59 -16.49 -0.48
N TYR A 288 -0.74 -17.20 -1.22
CA TYR A 288 -1.18 -18.18 -2.22
C TYR A 288 -1.81 -19.45 -1.60
N GLU A 289 -1.69 -19.67 -0.29
CA GLU A 289 -2.24 -20.83 0.41
C GLU A 289 -3.61 -20.54 1.04
N ALA A 290 -3.75 -19.36 1.68
CA ALA A 290 -4.97 -19.03 2.41
C ALA A 290 -5.30 -17.52 2.41
N ARG A 291 -6.57 -17.24 2.67
CA ARG A 291 -7.14 -15.91 2.93
C ARG A 291 -7.85 -15.99 4.27
N GLU A 292 -7.48 -15.12 5.20
CA GLU A 292 -7.94 -15.22 6.58
C GLU A 292 -8.32 -13.84 7.14
N LEU A 293 -9.41 -13.83 7.90
CA LEU A 293 -9.82 -12.71 8.76
C LEU A 293 -9.40 -13.05 10.19
N TYR A 294 -8.78 -12.10 10.87
CA TYR A 294 -8.25 -12.24 12.23
C TYR A 294 -8.96 -11.33 13.21
N CYS A 295 -9.14 -11.82 14.44
CA CYS A 295 -9.52 -11.03 15.60
C CYS A 295 -8.45 -11.16 16.68
N TYR A 296 -7.96 -10.04 17.17
CA TYR A 296 -6.99 -9.95 18.26
C TYR A 296 -7.60 -9.16 19.42
N ASP A 297 -7.11 -9.43 20.61
CA ASP A 297 -7.51 -8.72 21.82
C ASP A 297 -6.78 -7.37 21.91
N LEU A 298 -7.52 -6.28 22.09
CA LEU A 298 -6.97 -4.94 22.18
C LEU A 298 -6.04 -4.72 23.39
N PHE A 299 -6.26 -5.46 24.48
CA PHE A 299 -5.54 -5.26 25.74
C PHE A 299 -4.32 -6.17 25.88
N THR A 300 -4.39 -7.39 25.30
CA THR A 300 -3.32 -8.40 25.46
C THR A 300 -2.52 -8.65 24.18
N GLY A 301 -3.07 -8.30 22.99
CA GLY A 301 -2.47 -8.64 21.70
C GLY A 301 -2.61 -10.12 21.31
N GLU A 302 -3.32 -10.93 22.11
CA GLU A 302 -3.54 -12.33 21.80
C GLU A 302 -4.56 -12.52 20.68
N GLN A 303 -4.33 -13.48 19.80
CA GLN A 303 -5.29 -13.87 18.78
C GLN A 303 -6.49 -14.55 19.44
N ARG A 304 -7.67 -13.92 19.36
CA ARG A 304 -8.92 -14.48 19.89
C ARG A 304 -9.49 -15.55 18.97
N TRP A 305 -9.50 -15.28 17.68
CA TRP A 305 -9.93 -16.21 16.64
C TRP A 305 -9.41 -15.81 15.26
N LYS A 306 -9.52 -16.74 14.31
CA LYS A 306 -9.32 -16.51 12.89
C LYS A 306 -10.37 -17.25 12.08
N LEU A 307 -10.74 -16.72 10.91
CA LEU A 307 -11.70 -17.31 9.99
C LEU A 307 -11.12 -17.37 8.56
N ALA A 308 -10.98 -18.58 8.02
CA ALA A 308 -10.52 -18.78 6.67
C ALA A 308 -11.64 -18.60 5.63
N ALA A 309 -11.35 -17.95 4.52
CA ALA A 309 -12.23 -17.78 3.37
C ALA A 309 -12.18 -19.02 2.47
N THR A 310 -12.76 -20.13 2.93
CA THR A 310 -12.78 -21.42 2.24
C THR A 310 -14.20 -21.91 1.96
N GLY A 311 -14.37 -22.79 0.95
CA GLY A 311 -15.66 -23.39 0.63
C GLY A 311 -16.71 -22.36 0.16
N ILE A 312 -16.28 -21.33 -0.58
CA ILE A 312 -17.15 -20.27 -1.07
C ILE A 312 -17.54 -20.59 -2.51
N PRO A 313 -18.83 -20.76 -2.84
CA PRO A 313 -19.27 -21.00 -4.20
C PRO A 313 -18.84 -19.87 -5.14
N GLY A 314 -18.23 -20.22 -6.28
CA GLY A 314 -17.72 -19.24 -7.25
C GLY A 314 -16.34 -18.68 -6.96
N SER A 315 -15.73 -19.04 -5.84
CA SER A 315 -14.33 -18.70 -5.56
C SER A 315 -13.41 -19.32 -6.62
N PRO A 316 -12.39 -18.58 -7.13
CA PRO A 316 -11.47 -19.11 -8.12
C PRO A 316 -10.64 -20.28 -7.55
N SER A 317 -10.30 -21.23 -8.40
CA SER A 317 -9.48 -22.40 -8.03
C SER A 317 -8.01 -22.06 -7.77
N SER A 318 -7.55 -20.92 -8.28
CA SER A 318 -6.19 -20.38 -8.06
C SER A 318 -6.28 -18.91 -7.67
N MET A 319 -5.28 -18.45 -6.93
CA MET A 319 -5.18 -17.02 -6.58
C MET A 319 -4.95 -16.19 -7.86
N PRO A 320 -5.58 -15.00 -7.97
CA PRO A 320 -5.29 -14.07 -9.05
C PRO A 320 -3.84 -13.55 -8.94
N THR A 321 -3.27 -13.19 -10.08
CA THR A 321 -2.03 -12.42 -10.10
C THR A 321 -2.34 -10.99 -9.68
N VAL A 322 -1.62 -10.48 -8.70
CA VAL A 322 -1.74 -9.11 -8.18
C VAL A 322 -0.35 -8.48 -8.12
N ASN A 323 -0.29 -7.15 -8.08
CA ASN A 323 0.97 -6.44 -7.84
C ASN A 323 1.41 -6.65 -6.38
N GLU A 324 2.72 -6.66 -6.13
CA GLU A 324 3.30 -6.76 -4.79
C GLU A 324 2.87 -5.61 -3.89
N ASP A 325 2.70 -4.39 -4.44
CA ASP A 325 2.27 -3.19 -3.70
C ASP A 325 0.80 -3.23 -3.25
N THR A 326 -0.01 -4.11 -3.80
CA THR A 326 -1.41 -4.32 -3.41
C THR A 326 -1.58 -5.64 -2.67
N GLY A 327 -1.01 -6.73 -3.20
CA GLY A 327 -1.14 -8.07 -2.63
C GLY A 327 -2.58 -8.61 -2.68
N LEU A 328 -2.82 -9.70 -1.97
CA LEU A 328 -4.09 -10.44 -1.99
C LEU A 328 -5.11 -9.96 -0.93
N ALA A 329 -4.66 -9.12 0.04
CA ALA A 329 -5.46 -8.61 1.15
C ALA A 329 -5.14 -7.12 1.43
N ALA A 330 -5.36 -6.24 0.46
CA ALA A 330 -5.18 -4.79 0.65
C ALA A 330 -6.40 -4.12 1.28
N SER A 331 -7.61 -4.64 1.04
CA SER A 331 -8.87 -4.06 1.52
C SER A 331 -9.00 -4.14 3.03
N THR A 332 -9.21 -2.99 3.68
CA THR A 332 -9.51 -2.94 5.11
C THR A 332 -10.90 -3.53 5.37
N VAL A 333 -10.98 -4.34 6.41
CA VAL A 333 -12.21 -4.94 6.90
C VAL A 333 -13.14 -3.89 7.49
N ALA A 334 -14.41 -4.20 7.68
CA ALA A 334 -15.36 -3.30 8.32
C ALA A 334 -16.23 -4.04 9.34
N THR A 335 -16.61 -3.35 10.42
CA THR A 335 -17.44 -3.90 11.50
C THR A 335 -18.52 -2.91 11.94
N ASN A 336 -19.65 -3.43 12.41
CA ASN A 336 -20.70 -2.64 13.09
C ASN A 336 -20.79 -2.98 14.59
N GLY A 337 -19.81 -3.71 15.13
CA GLY A 337 -19.81 -4.16 16.52
C GLY A 337 -20.64 -5.42 16.79
N LYS A 338 -21.33 -5.96 15.77
CA LYS A 338 -22.07 -7.24 15.82
C LYS A 338 -21.57 -8.22 14.76
N GLN A 339 -21.17 -7.70 13.63
CA GLN A 339 -20.59 -8.43 12.51
C GLN A 339 -19.29 -7.76 12.07
N VAL A 340 -18.38 -8.55 11.50
CA VAL A 340 -17.18 -8.09 10.82
C VAL A 340 -17.09 -8.76 9.45
N CYS A 341 -16.78 -7.99 8.42
CA CYS A 341 -16.68 -8.48 7.04
C CYS A 341 -15.31 -8.18 6.46
N ALA A 342 -14.80 -9.09 5.64
CA ALA A 342 -13.57 -8.96 4.87
C ALA A 342 -13.82 -9.29 3.40
N ILE A 343 -13.05 -8.67 2.50
CA ILE A 343 -13.00 -8.98 1.08
C ILE A 343 -11.54 -9.20 0.66
N PHE A 344 -11.33 -10.08 -0.30
CA PHE A 344 -10.00 -10.44 -0.81
C PHE A 344 -9.91 -10.21 -2.34
N ALA A 345 -8.70 -10.18 -2.87
CA ALA A 345 -8.47 -10.00 -4.31
C ALA A 345 -9.12 -11.09 -5.19
N THR A 346 -9.50 -12.23 -4.63
CA THR A 346 -10.30 -13.27 -5.28
C THR A 346 -11.77 -12.90 -5.49
N GLY A 347 -12.22 -11.76 -4.95
CA GLY A 347 -13.64 -11.38 -4.91
C GLY A 347 -14.43 -12.12 -3.83
N ASP A 348 -13.77 -12.88 -2.96
CA ASP A 348 -14.42 -13.55 -1.83
C ASP A 348 -14.71 -12.54 -0.73
N VAL A 349 -15.97 -12.44 -0.35
CA VAL A 349 -16.47 -11.67 0.79
C VAL A 349 -16.92 -12.65 1.86
N ILE A 350 -16.39 -12.49 3.07
CA ILE A 350 -16.80 -13.27 4.25
C ILE A 350 -17.30 -12.33 5.33
N CYS A 351 -18.28 -12.78 6.11
CA CYS A 351 -18.79 -12.07 7.27
C CYS A 351 -18.93 -13.01 8.45
N ALA A 352 -18.44 -12.58 9.61
CA ALA A 352 -18.47 -13.32 10.87
C ALA A 352 -19.21 -12.52 11.96
N ASP A 353 -19.66 -13.22 13.00
CA ASP A 353 -20.02 -12.60 14.27
C ASP A 353 -18.74 -12.23 15.09
N MET A 354 -18.94 -11.66 16.28
CA MET A 354 -17.82 -11.23 17.13
C MET A 354 -17.04 -12.41 17.75
N ASP A 355 -17.59 -13.62 17.69
CA ASP A 355 -16.94 -14.85 18.19
C ASP A 355 -16.22 -15.64 17.07
N GLY A 356 -16.23 -15.13 15.84
CA GLY A 356 -15.55 -15.71 14.67
C GLY A 356 -16.35 -16.77 13.93
N ASN A 357 -17.65 -16.96 14.26
CA ASN A 357 -18.50 -17.86 13.50
C ASN A 357 -18.90 -17.22 12.18
N ARG A 358 -18.66 -17.94 11.06
CA ARG A 358 -19.03 -17.46 9.73
C ARG A 358 -20.55 -17.40 9.57
N LEU A 359 -21.09 -16.20 9.41
CA LEU A 359 -22.51 -15.97 9.18
C LEU A 359 -22.88 -16.24 7.73
N TRP A 360 -22.09 -15.73 6.81
CA TRP A 360 -22.24 -15.94 5.38
C TRP A 360 -20.91 -15.72 4.64
N ALA A 361 -20.85 -16.20 3.41
CA ALA A 361 -19.78 -15.92 2.49
C ALA A 361 -20.32 -15.88 1.05
N LYS A 362 -19.72 -15.07 0.21
CA LYS A 362 -20.11 -14.88 -1.20
C LYS A 362 -18.91 -14.52 -2.03
N ASN A 363 -18.78 -15.07 -3.22
CA ASN A 363 -17.87 -14.57 -4.23
C ASN A 363 -18.61 -13.59 -5.16
N ILE A 364 -18.02 -12.42 -5.42
CA ILE A 364 -18.58 -11.39 -6.31
C ILE A 364 -17.84 -11.29 -7.65
N GLY A 365 -16.94 -12.24 -7.90
CA GLY A 365 -16.06 -12.36 -9.07
C GLY A 365 -14.65 -11.88 -8.77
N VAL A 366 -13.67 -12.31 -9.56
CA VAL A 366 -12.32 -11.72 -9.54
C VAL A 366 -12.38 -10.40 -10.32
N PRO A 367 -11.95 -9.27 -9.76
CA PRO A 367 -12.00 -8.01 -10.47
C PRO A 367 -10.98 -8.00 -11.62
N ASP A 368 -11.39 -7.46 -12.76
CA ASP A 368 -10.50 -7.13 -13.87
C ASP A 368 -9.77 -5.82 -13.51
N ASN A 369 -8.69 -5.97 -12.74
CA ASN A 369 -7.93 -4.89 -12.15
C ASN A 369 -6.46 -5.30 -12.08
N HIS A 370 -5.60 -4.60 -12.81
CA HIS A 370 -4.20 -5.00 -13.06
C HIS A 370 -3.27 -4.93 -11.83
N TYR A 371 -3.62 -4.14 -10.80
CA TYR A 371 -2.88 -4.14 -9.52
C TYR A 371 -3.49 -5.10 -8.49
N GLY A 372 -4.75 -5.51 -8.65
CA GLY A 372 -5.52 -6.23 -7.66
C GLY A 372 -6.55 -5.35 -6.95
N PHE A 373 -7.36 -5.93 -6.09
CA PHE A 373 -8.47 -5.25 -5.42
C PHE A 373 -8.02 -4.64 -4.08
N ALA A 374 -8.17 -3.32 -3.92
CA ALA A 374 -7.76 -2.60 -2.72
C ALA A 374 -8.85 -1.72 -2.08
N SER A 375 -9.97 -1.46 -2.77
CA SER A 375 -11.07 -0.68 -2.20
C SER A 375 -11.57 -1.31 -0.89
N SER A 376 -11.55 -0.56 0.19
CA SER A 376 -11.92 -1.02 1.53
C SER A 376 -13.43 -1.08 1.71
N LEU A 377 -13.88 -1.99 2.56
CA LEU A 377 -15.29 -2.13 2.91
C LEU A 377 -15.75 -0.94 3.76
N LEU A 378 -17.01 -0.53 3.56
CA LEU A 378 -17.66 0.49 4.38
C LEU A 378 -18.99 -0.03 4.93
N ILE A 379 -19.26 0.21 6.20
CA ILE A 379 -20.56 -0.11 6.80
C ILE A 379 -21.34 1.17 7.05
N TYR A 380 -22.60 1.19 6.57
CA TYR A 380 -23.57 2.21 6.87
C TYR A 380 -24.88 1.58 7.38
N GLY A 381 -25.13 1.72 8.67
CA GLY A 381 -26.27 1.04 9.32
C GLY A 381 -26.19 -0.48 9.18
N ASN A 382 -27.16 -1.06 8.48
CA ASN A 382 -27.23 -2.50 8.20
C ASN A 382 -26.66 -2.87 6.81
N LEU A 383 -26.01 -1.94 6.14
CA LEU A 383 -25.51 -2.13 4.78
C LEU A 383 -23.99 -2.26 4.79
N LEU A 384 -23.49 -3.30 4.15
CA LEU A 384 -22.12 -3.45 3.74
C LEU A 384 -21.97 -2.88 2.33
N ILE A 385 -21.24 -1.79 2.18
CA ILE A 385 -20.99 -1.12 0.91
C ILE A 385 -19.66 -1.62 0.33
N ILE A 386 -19.68 -1.98 -0.95
CA ILE A 386 -18.54 -2.47 -1.69
C ILE A 386 -18.42 -1.66 -2.99
N GLN A 387 -17.39 -0.85 -3.11
CA GLN A 387 -17.00 -0.24 -4.38
C GLN A 387 -16.18 -1.27 -5.16
N TYR A 388 -16.77 -1.81 -6.22
CA TYR A 388 -16.19 -2.87 -7.03
C TYR A 388 -15.94 -2.35 -8.46
N ASP A 389 -15.01 -1.41 -8.56
CA ASP A 389 -14.59 -0.83 -9.84
C ASP A 389 -13.60 -1.78 -10.52
N ASN A 390 -13.80 -2.04 -11.80
CA ASN A 390 -12.91 -2.84 -12.62
C ASN A 390 -13.09 -2.47 -14.11
N ASP A 391 -12.18 -2.89 -14.97
CA ASP A 391 -12.15 -2.48 -16.38
C ASP A 391 -13.24 -3.11 -17.26
N SER A 392 -13.92 -4.13 -16.76
CA SER A 392 -14.95 -4.85 -17.52
C SER A 392 -16.40 -4.56 -17.08
N ALA A 393 -16.68 -4.57 -15.77
CA ALA A 393 -18.05 -4.46 -15.26
C ALA A 393 -18.09 -3.91 -13.82
N GLY A 394 -17.70 -2.66 -13.62
CA GLY A 394 -17.71 -1.98 -12.31
C GLY A 394 -19.09 -1.92 -11.68
N LYS A 395 -19.15 -2.02 -10.34
CA LYS A 395 -20.38 -2.00 -9.54
C LYS A 395 -20.16 -1.29 -8.22
N LEU A 396 -21.18 -0.60 -7.75
CA LEU A 396 -21.32 -0.20 -6.36
C LEU A 396 -22.42 -1.05 -5.74
N LEU A 397 -22.08 -1.85 -4.73
CA LEU A 397 -22.96 -2.85 -4.13
C LEU A 397 -23.28 -2.45 -2.69
N ALA A 398 -24.53 -2.65 -2.28
CA ALA A 398 -24.91 -2.69 -0.87
C ALA A 398 -25.52 -4.05 -0.55
N LEU A 399 -24.91 -4.74 0.39
CA LEU A 399 -25.39 -6.01 0.91
C LEU A 399 -25.95 -5.82 2.32
N ASN A 400 -27.00 -6.56 2.65
CA ASN A 400 -27.43 -6.67 4.05
C ASN A 400 -26.33 -7.39 4.84
N ILE A 401 -25.76 -6.74 5.84
CA ILE A 401 -24.61 -7.27 6.57
C ILE A 401 -24.93 -8.56 7.33
N ALA A 402 -26.18 -8.76 7.75
CA ALA A 402 -26.56 -9.93 8.54
C ALA A 402 -26.62 -11.23 7.71
N ASN A 403 -26.88 -11.14 6.39
CA ASN A 403 -27.12 -12.35 5.56
C ASN A 403 -26.45 -12.31 4.17
N GLY A 404 -25.76 -11.22 3.80
CA GLY A 404 -25.10 -11.08 2.50
C GLY A 404 -26.04 -10.89 1.31
N ASN A 405 -27.34 -10.69 1.53
CA ASN A 405 -28.28 -10.45 0.44
C ASN A 405 -28.09 -9.05 -0.14
N GLN A 406 -28.14 -8.96 -1.47
CA GLN A 406 -28.06 -7.66 -2.16
C GLN A 406 -29.31 -6.82 -1.85
N VAL A 407 -29.09 -5.61 -1.34
CA VAL A 407 -30.15 -4.62 -1.08
C VAL A 407 -30.33 -3.73 -2.30
N TRP A 408 -29.21 -3.19 -2.80
CA TRP A 408 -29.18 -2.43 -4.04
C TRP A 408 -27.84 -2.61 -4.76
N VAL A 409 -27.83 -2.33 -6.06
CA VAL A 409 -26.64 -2.34 -6.90
C VAL A 409 -26.74 -1.21 -7.92
N LYS A 410 -25.60 -0.55 -8.18
CA LYS A 410 -25.43 0.41 -9.27
C LYS A 410 -24.30 -0.07 -10.17
N ASN A 411 -24.59 -0.22 -11.46
CA ASN A 411 -23.56 -0.44 -12.45
C ASN A 411 -22.76 0.86 -12.60
N ARG A 412 -21.46 0.73 -12.69
CA ARG A 412 -20.50 1.82 -12.85
C ARG A 412 -19.79 1.67 -14.19
N THR A 413 -19.54 2.79 -14.82
CA THR A 413 -18.77 2.86 -16.09
C THR A 413 -17.34 3.34 -15.86
N GLU A 414 -17.03 3.66 -14.63
CA GLU A 414 -15.71 4.07 -14.17
C GLU A 414 -14.71 2.92 -14.33
N LYS A 415 -13.48 3.25 -14.72
CA LYS A 415 -12.36 2.31 -14.84
C LYS A 415 -11.96 1.73 -13.49
N ALA A 416 -11.08 0.74 -13.50
CA ALA A 416 -10.49 0.20 -12.29
C ALA A 416 -9.90 1.32 -11.41
N THR A 417 -10.24 1.28 -10.13
CA THR A 417 -9.75 2.20 -9.10
C THR A 417 -9.45 1.44 -7.82
N TRP A 418 -8.66 2.06 -6.96
CA TRP A 418 -8.24 1.51 -5.66
C TRP A 418 -8.78 2.35 -4.51
N SER A 419 -9.45 3.46 -4.83
CA SER A 419 -10.13 4.35 -3.89
C SER A 419 -11.20 3.60 -3.08
N SER A 420 -11.34 3.97 -1.82
CA SER A 420 -12.37 3.46 -0.91
C SER A 420 -13.49 4.48 -0.73
N PRO A 421 -14.75 4.06 -0.58
CA PRO A 421 -15.86 4.96 -0.35
C PRO A 421 -15.79 5.61 1.04
N SER A 422 -16.36 6.82 1.18
CA SER A 422 -16.50 7.52 2.45
C SER A 422 -17.91 8.04 2.68
N ILE A 423 -18.25 8.39 3.92
CA ILE A 423 -19.51 9.07 4.28
C ILE A 423 -19.23 10.55 4.55
N ALA A 424 -19.90 11.41 3.80
CA ALA A 424 -19.99 12.84 4.04
C ALA A 424 -21.34 13.18 4.67
N TYR A 425 -21.35 14.14 5.59
CA TYR A 425 -22.59 14.71 6.12
C TYR A 425 -22.76 16.12 5.55
N VAL A 426 -23.80 16.32 4.77
CA VAL A 426 -24.19 17.59 4.15
C VAL A 426 -25.59 17.92 4.63
N ASP A 427 -25.77 19.06 5.26
CA ASP A 427 -27.05 19.48 5.88
C ASP A 427 -27.67 18.38 6.77
N ASN A 428 -26.83 17.71 7.57
CA ASN A 428 -27.18 16.57 8.43
C ASN A 428 -27.70 15.32 7.68
N LYS A 429 -27.53 15.24 6.37
CA LYS A 429 -27.85 14.06 5.56
C LYS A 429 -26.58 13.34 5.16
N ALA A 430 -26.57 12.03 5.36
CA ALA A 430 -25.45 11.20 4.93
C ALA A 430 -25.44 11.05 3.40
N GLN A 431 -24.27 11.23 2.81
CA GLN A 431 -23.98 10.95 1.40
C GLN A 431 -22.82 9.97 1.33
N LEU A 432 -22.96 8.95 0.49
CA LEU A 432 -21.91 8.01 0.14
C LEU A 432 -21.08 8.61 -1.01
N ILE A 433 -19.85 8.97 -0.73
CA ILE A 433 -18.94 9.56 -1.70
C ILE A 433 -18.04 8.46 -2.27
N VAL A 434 -18.01 8.36 -3.59
CA VAL A 434 -17.27 7.36 -4.36
C VAL A 434 -16.44 8.06 -5.40
N MET A 435 -15.13 7.85 -5.37
CA MET A 435 -14.21 8.31 -6.42
C MET A 435 -14.01 7.23 -7.47
N GLY A 436 -13.88 7.67 -8.71
CA GLY A 436 -13.57 6.83 -9.86
C GLY A 436 -12.95 7.67 -10.98
N ASN A 437 -12.52 7.03 -12.03
CA ASN A 437 -12.09 7.68 -13.26
C ASN A 437 -13.22 7.57 -14.30
N PRO A 438 -13.89 8.69 -14.72
CA PRO A 438 -13.43 10.08 -14.54
C PRO A 438 -14.10 10.86 -13.39
N ALA A 439 -14.95 10.27 -12.55
CA ALA A 439 -15.87 11.04 -11.73
C ALA A 439 -15.79 10.80 -10.22
N VAL A 440 -16.08 11.86 -9.46
CA VAL A 440 -16.52 11.79 -8.06
C VAL A 440 -18.04 11.83 -8.04
N THR A 441 -18.66 10.89 -7.35
CA THR A 441 -20.11 10.74 -7.32
C THR A 441 -20.62 10.61 -5.89
N ALA A 442 -21.68 11.33 -5.55
CA ALA A 442 -22.42 11.18 -4.31
C ALA A 442 -23.69 10.36 -4.53
N PHE A 443 -23.92 9.43 -3.62
CA PHE A 443 -25.10 8.59 -3.60
C PHE A 443 -25.82 8.69 -2.24
N ASN A 444 -27.11 8.46 -2.24
CA ASN A 444 -27.84 8.14 -1.02
C ASN A 444 -27.41 6.74 -0.55
N PRO A 445 -26.76 6.59 0.62
CA PRO A 445 -26.27 5.29 1.05
C PRO A 445 -27.36 4.24 1.29
N ALA A 446 -28.60 4.65 1.57
CA ALA A 446 -29.70 3.74 1.88
C ALA A 446 -30.26 3.01 0.63
N ASN A 447 -30.25 3.65 -0.54
CA ASN A 447 -30.89 3.13 -1.76
C ASN A 447 -30.01 3.21 -3.01
N GLY A 448 -28.79 3.78 -2.90
CA GLY A 448 -27.87 3.97 -4.01
C GLY A 448 -28.34 4.99 -5.06
N GLU A 449 -29.30 5.86 -4.75
CA GLU A 449 -29.71 6.93 -5.65
C GLU A 449 -28.62 7.97 -5.77
N GLN A 450 -28.27 8.34 -7.02
CA GLN A 450 -27.23 9.35 -7.28
C GLN A 450 -27.77 10.74 -6.91
N ILE A 451 -27.01 11.48 -6.11
CA ILE A 451 -27.33 12.85 -5.70
C ILE A 451 -26.69 13.83 -6.69
N TRP A 452 -25.39 13.70 -6.90
CA TRP A 452 -24.63 14.49 -7.87
C TRP A 452 -23.44 13.68 -8.42
N LYS A 453 -22.90 14.13 -9.56
CA LYS A 453 -21.70 13.56 -10.19
C LYS A 453 -20.87 14.67 -10.83
N VAL A 454 -19.54 14.63 -10.64
CA VAL A 454 -18.60 15.61 -11.17
C VAL A 454 -17.45 14.90 -11.85
N ASP A 455 -17.26 15.13 -13.15
CA ASP A 455 -16.13 14.60 -13.92
C ASP A 455 -14.90 15.48 -13.65
N CYS A 456 -14.01 15.03 -12.77
CA CYS A 456 -12.85 15.79 -12.32
C CYS A 456 -11.61 14.94 -12.03
N MET A 457 -11.68 13.62 -12.23
CA MET A 457 -10.59 12.69 -11.98
C MET A 457 -10.07 12.11 -13.31
N ASN A 458 -8.84 11.65 -13.31
CA ASN A 458 -8.19 11.01 -14.46
C ASN A 458 -7.12 10.02 -13.99
N GLY A 459 -6.71 9.10 -14.87
CA GLY A 459 -5.66 8.13 -14.61
C GLY A 459 -6.03 7.11 -13.54
N GLU A 460 -5.05 6.72 -12.75
CA GLU A 460 -5.18 5.77 -11.65
C GLU A 460 -5.61 6.50 -10.37
N VAL A 461 -6.75 6.09 -9.81
CA VAL A 461 -7.34 6.73 -8.64
C VAL A 461 -7.13 5.83 -7.42
N GLY A 462 -6.07 6.09 -6.65
CA GLY A 462 -5.73 5.34 -5.44
C GLY A 462 -6.25 6.00 -4.15
N ALA A 463 -6.12 7.30 -4.03
CA ALA A 463 -6.57 8.07 -2.86
C ALA A 463 -8.10 8.03 -2.70
N SER A 464 -8.58 8.04 -1.45
CA SER A 464 -10.00 8.05 -1.13
C SER A 464 -10.48 9.47 -0.77
N PRO A 465 -11.78 9.81 -0.99
CA PRO A 465 -12.29 11.13 -0.71
C PRO A 465 -12.35 11.41 0.79
N CYS A 466 -12.38 12.71 1.14
CA CYS A 466 -12.69 13.16 2.48
C CYS A 466 -13.69 14.32 2.43
N SER A 467 -14.22 14.72 3.59
CA SER A 467 -15.19 15.82 3.66
C SER A 467 -15.10 16.57 4.98
N ALA A 468 -15.40 17.86 4.91
CA ALA A 468 -15.55 18.70 6.08
C ALA A 468 -16.50 19.86 5.76
N ASN A 469 -17.33 20.24 6.71
CA ASN A 469 -18.19 21.42 6.63
C ASN A 469 -19.03 21.52 5.33
N GLY A 470 -19.58 20.39 4.87
CA GLY A 470 -20.40 20.35 3.65
C GLY A 470 -19.61 20.35 2.33
N ILE A 471 -18.28 20.41 2.39
CA ILE A 471 -17.39 20.32 1.24
C ILE A 471 -16.84 18.88 1.14
N VAL A 472 -16.84 18.31 -0.05
CA VAL A 472 -16.20 17.06 -0.41
C VAL A 472 -14.89 17.37 -1.11
N PHE A 473 -13.81 16.73 -0.69
CA PHE A 473 -12.49 16.87 -1.30
C PHE A 473 -12.08 15.56 -1.94
N ALA A 474 -11.57 15.66 -3.15
CA ALA A 474 -11.02 14.55 -3.92
C ALA A 474 -9.67 14.94 -4.51
N ALA A 475 -8.74 13.99 -4.55
CA ALA A 475 -7.40 14.24 -5.07
C ALA A 475 -6.85 12.98 -5.73
N SER A 476 -6.11 13.14 -6.83
CA SER A 476 -5.42 12.05 -7.52
C SER A 476 -4.19 12.58 -8.25
N GLU A 477 -3.11 11.79 -8.30
CA GLU A 477 -1.83 12.15 -8.89
C GLU A 477 -1.95 12.56 -10.37
N TYR A 478 -2.78 11.86 -11.15
CA TYR A 478 -2.94 12.12 -12.58
C TYR A 478 -4.06 13.10 -12.91
N ALA A 479 -4.66 13.73 -11.90
CA ALA A 479 -5.75 14.67 -12.07
C ALA A 479 -5.45 15.99 -11.37
N LYS A 480 -6.03 16.20 -10.20
CA LYS A 480 -5.96 17.43 -9.40
C LYS A 480 -6.46 17.18 -7.99
N ILE A 481 -6.30 18.16 -7.13
CA ILE A 481 -7.09 18.31 -5.91
C ILE A 481 -8.33 19.14 -6.29
N VAL A 482 -9.51 18.73 -5.85
CA VAL A 482 -10.75 19.45 -6.10
C VAL A 482 -11.60 19.51 -4.84
N ALA A 483 -12.18 20.67 -4.57
CA ALA A 483 -13.24 20.88 -3.58
C ALA A 483 -14.59 20.98 -4.27
N ILE A 484 -15.55 20.21 -3.80
CA ILE A 484 -16.88 20.07 -4.37
C ILE A 484 -17.91 20.44 -3.32
N ASN A 485 -18.87 21.28 -3.67
CA ASN A 485 -20.03 21.56 -2.83
C ASN A 485 -20.84 20.26 -2.67
N GLY A 486 -20.95 19.76 -1.45
CA GLY A 486 -21.65 18.51 -1.18
C GLY A 486 -23.16 18.56 -1.43
N THR A 487 -23.76 19.75 -1.53
CA THR A 487 -25.22 19.91 -1.75
C THR A 487 -25.60 19.63 -3.20
N ASP A 488 -24.82 20.14 -4.16
CA ASP A 488 -25.19 20.15 -5.58
C ASP A 488 -24.09 19.63 -6.56
N GLY A 489 -22.90 19.34 -6.04
CA GLY A 489 -21.76 18.90 -6.85
C GLY A 489 -21.02 20.03 -7.57
N THR A 490 -21.29 21.30 -7.28
CA THR A 490 -20.56 22.42 -7.87
C THR A 490 -19.10 22.40 -7.44
N GLN A 491 -18.16 22.46 -8.39
CA GLN A 491 -16.73 22.60 -8.09
C GLN A 491 -16.47 24.00 -7.52
N LEU A 492 -15.88 24.07 -6.33
CA LEU A 492 -15.59 25.32 -5.63
C LEU A 492 -14.21 25.87 -5.99
N TRP A 493 -13.21 25.01 -5.96
CA TRP A 493 -11.83 25.32 -6.33
C TRP A 493 -11.06 24.07 -6.75
N GLU A 494 -9.91 24.24 -7.35
CA GLU A 494 -8.96 23.17 -7.70
C GLU A 494 -7.52 23.61 -7.47
N ALA A 495 -6.63 22.64 -7.23
CA ALA A 495 -5.19 22.80 -7.13
C ALA A 495 -4.47 21.64 -7.83
N ASN A 496 -3.26 21.92 -8.34
CA ASN A 496 -2.50 20.97 -9.15
C ASN A 496 -1.11 20.65 -8.57
N ASP A 497 -0.81 21.18 -7.39
CA ASP A 497 0.43 20.93 -6.67
C ASP A 497 0.23 19.86 -5.59
N TYR A 498 1.29 19.10 -5.25
CA TYR A 498 1.29 18.09 -4.18
C TYR A 498 0.15 17.05 -4.29
N LEU A 499 0.03 16.42 -5.46
CA LEU A 499 -1.01 15.43 -5.73
C LEU A 499 -0.67 14.07 -5.08
N PRO A 500 -1.64 13.40 -4.42
CA PRO A 500 -1.41 12.12 -3.79
C PRO A 500 -1.57 10.96 -4.79
N GLU A 501 -0.74 9.93 -4.68
CA GLU A 501 -0.89 8.67 -5.41
C GLU A 501 -1.91 7.76 -4.70
N VAL A 502 -1.61 7.35 -3.46
CA VAL A 502 -2.43 6.40 -2.67
C VAL A 502 -2.87 6.95 -1.32
N SER A 503 -2.08 7.85 -0.72
CA SER A 503 -2.42 8.45 0.56
C SER A 503 -3.67 9.33 0.44
N SER A 504 -4.70 9.04 1.22
CA SER A 504 -5.97 9.75 1.14
C SER A 504 -5.94 11.03 1.97
N PRO A 505 -6.42 12.17 1.45
CA PRO A 505 -6.42 13.43 2.17
C PRO A 505 -7.32 13.42 3.41
N ILE A 506 -7.08 14.34 4.35
CA ILE A 506 -7.99 14.65 5.45
C ILE A 506 -8.35 16.12 5.43
N ALA A 507 -9.56 16.45 5.86
CA ALA A 507 -10.04 17.82 5.88
C ALA A 507 -10.59 18.22 7.24
N THR A 508 -10.43 19.49 7.59
CA THR A 508 -11.14 20.20 8.65
C THR A 508 -11.98 21.30 8.02
N LYS A 509 -12.69 22.07 8.82
CA LYS A 509 -13.40 23.24 8.29
C LYS A 509 -12.46 24.32 7.72
N ASP A 510 -11.19 24.35 8.18
CA ASP A 510 -10.22 25.38 7.85
C ASP A 510 -9.13 24.91 6.88
N TYR A 511 -8.73 23.64 6.97
CA TYR A 511 -7.59 23.10 6.22
C TYR A 511 -7.87 21.74 5.57
N LEU A 512 -7.28 21.54 4.40
CA LEU A 512 -7.13 20.24 3.73
C LEU A 512 -5.66 19.84 3.79
N TYR A 513 -5.37 18.61 4.23
CA TYR A 513 -4.02 18.06 4.28
C TYR A 513 -3.88 16.92 3.28
N VAL A 514 -2.84 16.98 2.48
CA VAL A 514 -2.55 16.02 1.41
C VAL A 514 -1.12 15.51 1.55
N ALA A 515 -0.95 14.21 1.64
CA ALA A 515 0.37 13.56 1.69
C ALA A 515 0.68 12.88 0.36
N THR A 516 1.91 13.06 -0.12
CA THR A 516 2.34 12.58 -1.45
C THR A 516 3.24 11.36 -1.36
N SER A 517 3.31 10.56 -2.44
CA SER A 517 4.23 9.44 -2.55
C SER A 517 5.72 9.85 -2.66
N TYR A 518 6.00 11.13 -2.92
CA TYR A 518 7.36 11.68 -2.93
C TYR A 518 7.75 12.43 -1.65
N GLY A 519 6.94 12.31 -0.57
CA GLY A 519 7.34 12.66 0.79
C GLY A 519 6.93 14.03 1.29
N VAL A 520 6.03 14.73 0.60
CA VAL A 520 5.52 16.03 1.05
C VAL A 520 4.15 15.88 1.69
N LEU A 521 3.97 16.46 2.89
CA LEU A 521 2.67 16.75 3.48
C LEU A 521 2.36 18.23 3.24
N ALA A 522 1.31 18.51 2.47
CA ALA A 522 0.86 19.87 2.13
C ALA A 522 -0.42 20.22 2.87
N ALA A 523 -0.54 21.46 3.31
CA ALA A 523 -1.75 22.04 3.92
C ALA A 523 -2.31 23.13 3.03
N TYR A 524 -3.59 23.00 2.66
CA TYR A 524 -4.33 23.98 1.88
C TYR A 524 -5.43 24.63 2.72
N ASN A 525 -5.76 25.87 2.43
CA ASN A 525 -6.98 26.47 2.94
C ASN A 525 -8.19 25.71 2.34
N ALA A 526 -9.03 25.13 3.18
CA ALA A 526 -10.15 24.29 2.74
C ALA A 526 -11.22 25.05 1.94
N GLN A 527 -11.32 26.39 2.11
CA GLN A 527 -12.32 27.22 1.46
C GLN A 527 -11.83 27.81 0.13
N THR A 528 -10.52 28.09 0.01
CA THR A 528 -9.96 28.79 -1.16
C THR A 528 -9.07 27.94 -2.03
N GLY A 529 -8.52 26.84 -1.51
CA GLY A 529 -7.54 26.00 -2.21
C GLY A 529 -6.13 26.60 -2.24
N GLU A 530 -5.87 27.70 -1.53
CA GLU A 530 -4.53 28.27 -1.41
C GLU A 530 -3.63 27.37 -0.58
N LEU A 531 -2.41 27.12 -1.05
CA LEU A 531 -1.37 26.42 -0.28
C LEU A 531 -0.96 27.29 0.91
N VAL A 532 -1.05 26.73 2.12
CA VAL A 532 -0.75 27.43 3.38
C VAL A 532 0.64 27.06 3.89
N ALA A 533 0.97 25.76 3.85
CA ALA A 533 2.25 25.24 4.30
C ALA A 533 2.54 23.87 3.64
N GLU A 534 3.81 23.49 3.68
CA GLU A 534 4.28 22.19 3.26
C GLU A 534 5.35 21.70 4.22
N TYR A 535 5.50 20.38 4.32
CA TYR A 535 6.55 19.72 5.08
C TYR A 535 7.12 18.58 4.23
N ASP A 536 8.40 18.65 3.88
CA ASP A 536 9.12 17.59 3.17
C ASP A 536 9.77 16.64 4.19
N ALA A 537 9.29 15.41 4.22
CA ALA A 537 9.83 14.36 5.08
C ALA A 537 11.02 13.62 4.45
N GLY A 538 11.24 13.77 3.17
CA GLY A 538 12.26 13.05 2.41
C GLY A 538 12.01 11.54 2.26
N ALA A 539 10.79 11.07 2.60
CA ALA A 539 10.38 9.66 2.57
C ALA A 539 8.95 9.54 2.04
N GLN A 540 8.58 8.40 1.46
CA GLN A 540 7.29 8.21 0.79
C GLN A 540 6.14 8.07 1.79
N PHE A 541 4.96 8.63 1.45
CA PHE A 541 3.72 8.43 2.22
C PHE A 541 2.72 7.58 1.44
N TYR A 542 2.47 6.36 1.93
CA TYR A 542 1.40 5.48 1.44
C TYR A 542 0.28 5.33 2.47
N SER A 543 0.60 5.36 3.77
CA SER A 543 -0.42 5.46 4.79
C SER A 543 -1.17 6.81 4.67
N SER A 544 -2.43 6.85 5.08
CA SER A 544 -3.21 8.07 5.08
C SER A 544 -3.06 8.82 6.40
N PRO A 545 -3.02 10.16 6.40
CA PRO A 545 -3.03 10.93 7.63
C PRO A 545 -4.34 10.71 8.41
N MET A 546 -4.25 10.75 9.74
CA MET A 546 -5.38 10.67 10.66
C MET A 546 -5.42 11.88 11.57
N LEU A 547 -6.57 12.53 11.67
CA LEU A 547 -6.80 13.66 12.60
C LEU A 547 -7.38 13.15 13.91
N VAL A 548 -6.62 13.29 14.99
CA VAL A 548 -7.02 12.87 16.34
C VAL A 548 -6.58 13.91 17.35
N GLU A 549 -7.47 14.38 18.23
CA GLU A 549 -7.19 15.39 19.26
C GLU A 549 -6.48 16.65 18.73
N GLY A 550 -6.86 17.12 17.53
CA GLY A 550 -6.24 18.28 16.91
C GLY A 550 -4.80 18.08 16.44
N LYS A 551 -4.37 16.82 16.26
CA LYS A 551 -3.05 16.43 15.77
C LYS A 551 -3.21 15.53 14.55
N ILE A 552 -2.26 15.59 13.62
CA ILE A 552 -2.21 14.78 12.42
C ILE A 552 -1.14 13.72 12.62
N TYR A 553 -1.54 12.45 12.53
CA TYR A 553 -0.66 11.27 12.63
C TYR A 553 -0.47 10.68 11.25
N LEU A 554 0.77 10.51 10.81
CA LEU A 554 1.11 10.03 9.47
C LEU A 554 2.37 9.16 9.49
N PHE A 555 2.31 7.96 8.91
CA PHE A 555 3.48 7.11 8.70
C PHE A 555 4.07 7.31 7.30
N ASP A 556 5.40 7.28 7.21
CA ASP A 556 6.06 7.01 5.94
C ASP A 556 6.21 5.49 5.69
N THR A 557 6.64 5.12 4.48
CA THR A 557 6.81 3.72 4.08
C THR A 557 7.94 2.99 4.83
N ASP A 558 8.90 3.71 5.38
CA ASP A 558 9.98 3.15 6.21
C ASP A 558 9.55 2.93 7.67
N GLY A 559 8.29 3.28 7.98
CA GLY A 559 7.70 3.10 9.29
C GLY A 559 8.05 4.17 10.30
N LYS A 560 8.38 5.36 9.85
CA LYS A 560 8.54 6.52 10.71
C LYS A 560 7.20 7.25 10.87
N MET A 561 6.77 7.42 12.10
CA MET A 561 5.60 8.23 12.45
C MET A 561 5.98 9.70 12.57
N TYR A 562 5.16 10.54 11.99
CA TYR A 562 5.17 11.99 12.16
C TYR A 562 3.87 12.42 12.82
N ILE A 563 3.96 13.32 13.79
CA ILE A 563 2.81 13.92 14.46
C ILE A 563 2.91 15.43 14.29
N PHE A 564 1.93 16.02 13.61
CA PHE A 564 1.89 17.45 13.35
C PHE A 564 0.72 18.14 14.08
N SER A 565 0.83 19.45 14.27
CA SER A 565 -0.29 20.27 14.68
C SER A 565 -1.32 20.44 13.55
N ASN A 566 -2.60 20.55 13.92
CA ASN A 566 -3.69 20.89 12.98
C ASN A 566 -3.95 22.41 13.01
N ASP A 567 -2.94 23.22 12.71
CA ASP A 567 -3.01 24.68 12.70
C ASP A 567 -2.71 25.31 11.33
N GLY A 568 -2.63 24.46 10.30
CA GLY A 568 -2.25 24.85 8.94
C GLY A 568 -0.76 25.11 8.75
N LYS A 569 0.05 25.16 9.81
CA LYS A 569 1.50 25.41 9.73
C LYS A 569 2.33 24.14 9.66
N LEU A 570 1.70 22.98 9.89
CA LEU A 570 2.38 21.67 9.92
C LEU A 570 3.57 21.63 10.90
N THR A 571 3.40 22.26 12.09
CA THR A 571 4.45 22.21 13.11
C THR A 571 4.63 20.78 13.58
N LEU A 572 5.85 20.23 13.40
CA LEU A 572 6.18 18.89 13.84
C LEU A 572 6.23 18.82 15.37
N ILE A 573 5.35 18.03 15.98
CA ILE A 573 5.26 17.84 17.43
C ILE A 573 6.22 16.72 17.86
N SER A 574 6.22 15.60 17.10
CA SER A 574 7.03 14.42 17.41
C SER A 574 7.26 13.59 16.17
N GLN A 575 8.38 12.85 16.15
CA GLN A 575 8.67 11.85 15.13
C GLN A 575 9.49 10.70 15.74
N PHE A 576 9.23 9.48 15.30
CA PHE A 576 9.95 8.28 15.77
C PHE A 576 9.74 7.13 14.77
N ALA A 577 10.69 6.19 14.74
CA ALA A 577 10.64 5.03 13.84
C ALA A 577 10.08 3.80 14.54
N THR A 578 9.34 2.96 13.79
CA THR A 578 8.88 1.65 14.26
C THR A 578 9.92 0.56 14.08
N GLY A 579 10.90 0.78 13.20
CA GLY A 579 11.90 -0.23 12.81
C GLY A 579 11.42 -1.18 11.71
N GLU A 580 10.18 -1.07 11.25
CA GLU A 580 9.59 -1.89 10.20
C GLU A 580 8.81 -1.04 9.19
N LYS A 581 8.79 -1.46 7.94
CA LYS A 581 7.99 -0.81 6.89
C LYS A 581 6.51 -0.82 7.23
N THR A 582 5.85 0.31 6.99
CA THR A 582 4.45 0.54 7.36
C THR A 582 3.71 1.20 6.20
N PHE A 583 2.70 0.53 5.67
CA PHE A 583 1.83 1.04 4.61
C PHE A 583 0.40 1.29 5.13
N ALA A 584 0.01 0.58 6.17
CA ALA A 584 -1.30 0.67 6.77
C ALA A 584 -1.50 1.97 7.55
N THR A 585 -2.70 2.51 7.50
CA THR A 585 -3.12 3.64 8.32
C THR A 585 -3.43 3.16 9.74
N PRO A 586 -2.92 3.82 10.80
CA PRO A 586 -3.16 3.40 12.18
C PRO A 586 -4.62 3.57 12.59
N ALA A 587 -5.09 2.73 13.52
CA ALA A 587 -6.41 2.82 14.11
C ALA A 587 -6.35 3.39 15.53
N PHE A 588 -7.35 4.21 15.89
CA PHE A 588 -7.39 4.97 17.14
C PHE A 588 -8.63 4.63 17.95
N THR A 589 -8.46 4.46 19.24
CA THR A 589 -9.51 4.39 20.24
C THR A 589 -9.04 5.11 21.51
N ASP A 590 -9.90 5.30 22.51
CA ASP A 590 -9.54 6.07 23.71
C ASP A 590 -8.29 5.48 24.39
N GLY A 591 -7.27 6.33 24.55
CA GLY A 591 -6.00 6.00 25.17
C GLY A 591 -5.06 5.10 24.36
N ARG A 592 -5.44 4.65 23.14
CA ARG A 592 -4.70 3.63 22.40
C ARG A 592 -4.59 3.93 20.91
N VAL A 593 -3.45 3.49 20.33
CA VAL A 593 -3.23 3.43 18.88
C VAL A 593 -2.84 2.00 18.52
N VAL A 594 -3.50 1.42 17.53
CA VAL A 594 -3.12 0.13 16.96
C VAL A 594 -2.43 0.36 15.64
N VAL A 595 -1.20 -0.12 15.54
CA VAL A 595 -0.34 0.02 14.37
C VAL A 595 -0.09 -1.34 13.76
N ARG A 596 -0.27 -1.44 12.46
CA ARG A 596 0.12 -2.61 11.65
C ARG A 596 1.30 -2.24 10.77
N THR A 597 2.37 -3.01 10.90
CA THR A 597 3.52 -2.99 9.98
C THR A 597 3.43 -4.16 9.00
N ASN A 598 4.47 -4.39 8.22
CA ASN A 598 4.50 -5.54 7.31
C ASN A 598 4.49 -6.89 8.06
N ASN A 599 5.10 -6.96 9.24
CA ASN A 599 5.26 -8.23 9.97
C ASN A 599 4.56 -8.23 11.33
N SER A 600 4.20 -7.07 11.85
CA SER A 600 3.79 -6.92 13.24
C SER A 600 2.48 -6.15 13.39
N LEU A 601 1.78 -6.45 14.49
CA LEU A 601 0.70 -5.66 15.04
C LEU A 601 1.11 -5.25 16.47
N TYR A 602 1.00 -3.98 16.82
CA TYR A 602 1.25 -3.54 18.19
C TYR A 602 0.28 -2.45 18.64
N CYS A 603 0.07 -2.40 19.93
CA CYS A 603 -0.75 -1.42 20.59
C CYS A 603 0.11 -0.43 21.36
N VAL A 604 -0.12 0.85 21.07
CA VAL A 604 0.49 1.97 21.81
C VAL A 604 -0.50 2.47 22.83
N GLN A 605 -0.05 2.65 24.06
CA GLN A 605 -0.81 3.20 25.18
C GLN A 605 0.14 4.02 26.03
N ALA A 606 -0.30 5.19 26.53
CA ALA A 606 0.45 5.92 27.55
C ALA A 606 0.48 5.12 28.86
N ASN A 607 1.67 5.00 29.46
CA ASN A 607 1.87 4.41 30.77
C ASN A 607 1.35 5.34 31.87
#